data_f641c0ecee4bdb7a07a66ccec67716d2
#
_entry.id   f641c0ecee4bdb7a07a66ccec67716d2
#
_cell.length_a   1.000
_cell.length_b   1.000
_cell.length_c   1.000
_cell.angle_alpha   90.00
_cell.angle_beta   90.00
_cell.angle_gamma   90.00
#
_symmetry.space_group_name_H-M   'P 1'
#
loop_
_entity.id
_entity.type
_entity.pdbx_description
1 polymer ?
#
loop_
_entity_poly.entity_id
_entity_poly.type
_entity_poly.pdbx_seq_one_letter_code
_entity_poly.pdbx_strand_id
1 'polypeptide(L)'
;MNVLNRRLLPTLIPLFLTACAGTVPKPVPQQPAATVAPVEPVEDVAVAPEPVRPAPPADFWSDMRGSFALPGCEADPQVLAWARTYTKSPNRFEQNVNEVLPLIVYAHKSAMKHNVAGEFALLPWVESQYRHVPGKKNRPAGMWQIMPQTARTLGLRVEKNYDERLDIAKSTESVMNMMRRYYDDLGDWRLVDVAYNAGEFGLKKKLDKHGGPTNDDGMPDVPMKAVTKEHLVKLMAIACVVRDPARFNVSLPKRDTENALQVVQVSNPQSLTQAAKQSGLSMDDLRDFNPAYRTTKGTVTSTLLLPKSAADQYKLGPVASVADATDAVADEKPAVAKATKAKKSSKKAAAANDAPQIVFYKVNSGESLWSIARRHQVSVEQLMTWNDLQTQTVKPGQVLKLTASR
;
A
#
# COMPACT_ATOMS: atom_id res chain seq x y z
N MET A 1 -40.23 -29.78 -54.28
CA MET A 1 -40.07 -29.75 -55.75
C MET A 1 -38.93 -28.83 -56.06
N ASN A 2 -37.97 -29.36 -56.82
CA ASN A 2 -36.78 -28.78 -57.49
C ASN A 2 -35.63 -28.20 -56.68
N VAL A 3 -34.73 -29.02 -56.51
CA VAL A 3 -33.30 -29.23 -56.73
C VAL A 3 -32.72 -28.35 -57.87
N LEU A 4 -31.66 -27.61 -57.63
CA LEU A 4 -30.61 -27.38 -58.64
C LEU A 4 -29.22 -27.26 -57.99
N ASN A 5 -28.46 -28.28 -58.21
CA ASN A 5 -27.03 -28.45 -58.08
C ASN A 5 -26.27 -27.43 -58.94
N ARG A 6 -25.25 -26.73 -58.42
CA ARG A 6 -24.16 -26.18 -59.25
C ARG A 6 -22.81 -26.56 -58.68
N ARG A 7 -22.16 -27.46 -59.42
CA ARG A 7 -20.76 -27.85 -59.29
C ARG A 7 -19.87 -26.69 -59.67
N LEU A 8 -18.85 -26.40 -58.85
CA LEU A 8 -17.74 -25.53 -59.24
C LEU A 8 -16.52 -26.41 -59.55
N LEU A 9 -15.97 -26.21 -60.73
CA LEU A 9 -14.70 -26.77 -61.22
C LEU A 9 -13.51 -26.08 -60.54
N PRO A 10 -12.38 -26.79 -60.38
CA PRO A 10 -11.14 -26.17 -59.93
C PRO A 10 -10.39 -25.54 -61.08
N THR A 11 -10.03 -24.28 -60.97
CA THR A 11 -9.13 -23.56 -61.88
C THR A 11 -7.68 -23.83 -61.47
N LEU A 12 -6.95 -24.48 -62.37
CA LEU A 12 -5.49 -24.67 -62.39
C LEU A 12 -4.80 -23.34 -62.70
N ILE A 13 -3.91 -22.88 -61.84
CA ILE A 13 -2.99 -21.74 -62.07
C ILE A 13 -1.63 -22.33 -62.47
N PRO A 14 -1.03 -21.94 -63.61
CA PRO A 14 0.28 -22.43 -64.01
C PRO A 14 1.40 -21.72 -63.24
N LEU A 15 2.33 -22.53 -62.76
CA LEU A 15 3.56 -22.13 -62.08
C LEU A 15 4.58 -21.67 -63.13
N PHE A 16 4.91 -20.38 -63.21
CA PHE A 16 6.05 -19.87 -63.98
C PHE A 16 7.32 -19.89 -63.11
N LEU A 17 8.24 -20.80 -63.48
CA LEU A 17 9.61 -20.82 -63.00
C LEU A 17 10.43 -19.83 -63.84
N THR A 18 10.82 -18.70 -63.23
CA THR A 18 11.83 -17.80 -63.78
C THR A 18 13.19 -18.14 -63.13
N ALA A 19 14.08 -18.66 -63.95
CA ALA A 19 15.48 -18.90 -63.61
C ALA A 19 16.22 -17.56 -63.59
N CYS A 20 16.72 -17.12 -62.45
CA CYS A 20 17.68 -16.03 -62.39
C CYS A 20 19.09 -16.61 -62.51
N ALA A 21 19.77 -16.24 -63.60
CA ALA A 21 21.18 -16.51 -63.81
C ALA A 21 22.04 -15.68 -62.82
N GLY A 22 22.82 -16.39 -62.01
CA GLY A 22 23.76 -15.77 -61.08
C GLY A 22 24.95 -15.18 -61.80
N THR A 23 25.20 -13.90 -61.64
CA THR A 23 26.46 -13.23 -62.00
C THR A 23 27.49 -13.47 -60.90
N VAL A 24 28.61 -14.10 -61.31
CA VAL A 24 29.79 -14.35 -60.47
C VAL A 24 30.51 -13.00 -60.25
N PRO A 25 30.79 -12.60 -58.98
CA PRO A 25 31.56 -11.38 -58.73
C PRO A 25 33.04 -11.60 -59.06
N LYS A 26 33.67 -10.59 -59.72
CA LYS A 26 35.09 -10.52 -60.01
C LYS A 26 35.90 -10.44 -58.71
N PRO A 27 37.12 -11.08 -58.68
CA PRO A 27 37.99 -11.04 -57.52
C PRO A 27 38.55 -9.61 -57.31
N VAL A 28 38.50 -9.15 -56.06
CA VAL A 28 39.13 -7.91 -55.61
C VAL A 28 40.60 -8.15 -55.47
N PRO A 29 41.49 -7.20 -55.92
CA PRO A 29 42.93 -7.31 -55.72
C PRO A 29 43.31 -7.29 -54.24
N GLN A 30 44.12 -8.27 -53.80
CA GLN A 30 44.70 -8.31 -52.48
C GLN A 30 45.79 -7.23 -52.36
N GLN A 31 45.65 -6.34 -51.39
CA GLN A 31 46.75 -5.47 -50.96
C GLN A 31 47.81 -6.28 -50.22
N PRO A 32 49.08 -5.96 -50.36
CA PRO A 32 50.14 -6.67 -49.64
C PRO A 32 50.05 -6.42 -48.14
N ALA A 33 50.24 -7.49 -47.38
CA ALA A 33 50.21 -7.49 -45.92
C ALA A 33 51.29 -6.53 -45.36
N ALA A 34 50.84 -5.58 -44.58
CA ALA A 34 51.74 -4.74 -43.75
C ALA A 34 52.41 -5.62 -42.70
N THR A 35 53.72 -5.58 -42.66
CA THR A 35 54.56 -6.24 -41.64
C THR A 35 54.26 -5.67 -40.28
N VAL A 36 53.65 -6.45 -39.43
CA VAL A 36 53.36 -6.09 -38.01
C VAL A 36 54.69 -6.26 -37.25
N ALA A 37 55.17 -5.18 -36.66
CA ALA A 37 56.27 -5.18 -35.69
C ALA A 37 55.90 -6.01 -34.45
N PRO A 38 56.86 -6.68 -33.79
CA PRO A 38 56.58 -7.44 -32.58
C PRO A 38 56.03 -6.53 -31.49
N VAL A 39 54.83 -6.81 -31.00
CA VAL A 39 54.27 -6.16 -29.82
C VAL A 39 54.93 -6.78 -28.58
N GLU A 40 55.64 -6.00 -27.80
CA GLU A 40 56.15 -6.40 -26.48
C GLU A 40 54.97 -6.84 -25.60
N PRO A 41 55.12 -7.88 -24.75
CA PRO A 41 54.07 -8.32 -23.86
C PRO A 41 53.75 -7.19 -22.85
N VAL A 42 52.57 -6.66 -22.91
CA VAL A 42 52.01 -5.78 -21.86
C VAL A 42 51.86 -6.64 -20.62
N GLU A 43 52.60 -6.35 -19.55
CA GLU A 43 52.41 -6.94 -18.24
C GLU A 43 50.93 -6.72 -17.82
N ASP A 44 50.24 -7.81 -17.58
CA ASP A 44 48.91 -7.79 -16.98
C ASP A 44 48.98 -7.18 -15.58
N VAL A 45 48.77 -5.87 -15.49
CA VAL A 45 48.54 -5.21 -14.20
C VAL A 45 47.17 -5.71 -13.71
N ALA A 46 47.18 -6.71 -12.84
CA ALA A 46 46.01 -7.19 -12.14
C ALA A 46 45.38 -6.02 -11.40
N VAL A 47 44.34 -5.41 -11.99
CA VAL A 47 43.47 -4.45 -11.31
C VAL A 47 42.79 -5.21 -10.18
N ALA A 48 43.20 -4.93 -8.95
CA ALA A 48 42.55 -5.47 -7.78
C ALA A 48 41.04 -5.15 -7.88
N PRO A 49 40.14 -6.13 -7.66
CA PRO A 49 38.71 -5.86 -7.70
C PRO A 49 38.40 -4.76 -6.69
N GLU A 50 37.76 -3.68 -7.16
CA GLU A 50 37.24 -2.66 -6.25
C GLU A 50 36.36 -3.36 -5.18
N PRO A 51 36.52 -2.95 -3.90
CA PRO A 51 35.66 -3.50 -2.85
C PRO A 51 34.20 -3.26 -3.22
N VAL A 52 33.47 -4.35 -3.46
CA VAL A 52 32.04 -4.31 -3.72
C VAL A 52 31.38 -3.64 -2.51
N ARG A 53 31.06 -2.36 -2.67
CA ARG A 53 30.31 -1.62 -1.66
C ARG A 53 28.99 -2.35 -1.49
N PRO A 54 28.65 -2.82 -0.25
CA PRO A 54 27.38 -3.49 -0.04
C PRO A 54 26.25 -2.59 -0.55
N ALA A 55 25.36 -3.14 -1.38
CA ALA A 55 24.21 -2.41 -1.87
C ALA A 55 23.46 -1.82 -0.66
N PRO A 56 23.05 -0.55 -0.69
CA PRO A 56 22.25 0.01 0.39
C PRO A 56 21.02 -0.90 0.60
N PRO A 57 20.60 -1.10 1.87
CA PRO A 57 19.42 -1.91 2.16
C PRO A 57 18.27 -1.46 1.27
N ALA A 58 17.63 -2.40 0.60
CA ALA A 58 16.56 -2.12 -0.36
C ALA A 58 15.49 -1.27 0.35
N ASP A 59 15.22 -0.08 -0.21
CA ASP A 59 14.16 0.79 0.26
C ASP A 59 12.81 0.14 -0.04
N PHE A 60 11.88 0.17 0.92
CA PHE A 60 10.52 -0.39 0.76
C PHE A 60 9.87 0.00 -0.58
N TRP A 61 10.02 1.25 -0.99
CA TRP A 61 9.43 1.71 -2.24
C TRP A 61 10.13 1.14 -3.48
N SER A 62 11.42 0.84 -3.36
CA SER A 62 12.16 0.11 -4.40
C SER A 62 11.64 -1.31 -4.57
N ASP A 63 11.47 -2.03 -3.44
CA ASP A 63 10.90 -3.38 -3.45
C ASP A 63 9.47 -3.38 -4.02
N MET A 64 8.67 -2.40 -3.61
CA MET A 64 7.32 -2.24 -4.11
C MET A 64 7.28 -1.98 -5.62
N ARG A 65 8.12 -1.06 -6.14
CA ARG A 65 8.25 -0.80 -7.58
C ARG A 65 8.67 -2.03 -8.35
N GLY A 66 9.59 -2.82 -7.80
CA GLY A 66 10.06 -4.08 -8.40
C GLY A 66 8.98 -5.16 -8.53
N SER A 67 7.88 -5.04 -7.79
CA SER A 67 6.74 -5.96 -7.81
C SER A 67 5.58 -5.50 -8.72
N PHE A 68 5.74 -4.38 -9.40
CA PHE A 68 4.71 -3.82 -10.28
C PHE A 68 4.61 -4.57 -11.60
N ALA A 69 3.38 -4.90 -12.01
CA ALA A 69 3.08 -5.65 -13.23
C ALA A 69 2.03 -4.95 -14.12
N LEU A 70 1.40 -3.88 -13.66
CA LEU A 70 0.52 -3.06 -14.50
C LEU A 70 1.33 -2.17 -15.43
N PRO A 71 0.76 -1.74 -16.58
CA PRO A 71 1.42 -0.81 -17.49
C PRO A 71 1.82 0.51 -16.81
N GLY A 72 2.80 1.19 -17.40
CA GLY A 72 3.38 2.41 -16.85
C GLY A 72 2.50 3.66 -16.98
N CYS A 73 3.10 4.80 -16.69
CA CYS A 73 2.44 6.11 -16.66
C CYS A 73 1.84 6.52 -18.02
N GLU A 74 2.40 6.02 -19.11
CA GLU A 74 2.02 6.41 -20.48
C GLU A 74 0.93 5.52 -21.07
N ALA A 75 0.44 4.55 -20.32
CA ALA A 75 -0.58 3.58 -20.77
C ALA A 75 -1.90 4.22 -21.23
N ASP A 76 -2.27 5.36 -20.64
CA ASP A 76 -3.42 6.17 -21.02
C ASP A 76 -3.17 7.63 -20.56
N PRO A 77 -3.47 8.65 -21.37
CA PRO A 77 -3.30 10.06 -20.96
C PRO A 77 -4.00 10.43 -19.64
N GLN A 78 -5.08 9.73 -19.30
CA GLN A 78 -5.81 9.95 -18.04
C GLN A 78 -5.01 9.49 -16.82
N VAL A 79 -4.07 8.54 -16.96
CA VAL A 79 -3.18 8.11 -15.87
C VAL A 79 -2.36 9.28 -15.36
N LEU A 80 -1.71 10.03 -16.25
CA LEU A 80 -0.95 11.21 -15.86
C LEU A 80 -1.85 12.34 -15.31
N ALA A 81 -3.05 12.51 -15.88
CA ALA A 81 -4.00 13.49 -15.38
C ALA A 81 -4.44 13.20 -13.94
N TRP A 82 -4.75 11.93 -13.63
CA TRP A 82 -5.09 11.52 -12.27
C TRP A 82 -3.89 11.56 -11.32
N ALA A 83 -2.68 11.18 -11.76
CA ALA A 83 -1.46 11.30 -10.96
C ALA A 83 -1.22 12.76 -10.52
N ARG A 84 -1.36 13.73 -11.44
CA ARG A 84 -1.31 15.17 -11.12
C ARG A 84 -2.44 15.61 -10.20
N THR A 85 -3.62 15.01 -10.33
CA THR A 85 -4.76 15.30 -9.43
C THR A 85 -4.46 14.85 -8.01
N TYR A 86 -3.89 13.67 -7.82
CA TYR A 86 -3.49 13.17 -6.50
C TYR A 86 -2.42 14.05 -5.86
N THR A 87 -1.47 14.52 -6.65
CA THR A 87 -0.31 15.30 -6.18
C THR A 87 -0.50 16.82 -6.31
N LYS A 88 -1.71 17.30 -6.60
CA LYS A 88 -2.02 18.73 -6.73
C LYS A 88 -1.55 19.57 -5.54
N SER A 89 -1.53 18.97 -4.35
CA SER A 89 -0.98 19.54 -3.12
C SER A 89 0.08 18.57 -2.58
N PRO A 90 1.37 18.73 -2.95
CA PRO A 90 2.45 17.81 -2.60
C PRO A 90 2.52 17.50 -1.10
N ASN A 91 2.61 18.53 -0.26
CA ASN A 91 2.69 18.36 1.21
C ASN A 91 1.51 17.56 1.78
N ARG A 92 0.29 17.80 1.26
CA ARG A 92 -0.88 17.04 1.72
C ARG A 92 -0.85 15.59 1.24
N PHE A 93 -0.38 15.35 0.02
CA PHE A 93 -0.20 14.01 -0.51
C PHE A 93 0.81 13.23 0.34
N GLU A 94 1.99 13.82 0.58
CA GLU A 94 3.06 13.23 1.40
C GLU A 94 2.59 12.92 2.81
N GLN A 95 1.87 13.86 3.44
CA GLN A 95 1.27 13.66 4.75
C GLN A 95 0.27 12.49 4.75
N ASN A 96 -0.64 12.45 3.77
CA ASN A 96 -1.62 11.36 3.64
C ASN A 96 -0.92 10.01 3.42
N VAL A 97 0.13 9.95 2.57
CA VAL A 97 0.90 8.72 2.36
C VAL A 97 1.59 8.28 3.65
N ASN A 98 2.19 9.21 4.39
CA ASN A 98 2.84 8.91 5.66
C ASN A 98 1.85 8.35 6.70
N GLU A 99 0.65 8.92 6.77
CA GLU A 99 -0.40 8.44 7.67
C GLU A 99 -0.83 7.00 7.41
N VAL A 100 -0.88 6.60 6.14
CA VAL A 100 -1.35 5.26 5.75
C VAL A 100 -0.21 4.30 5.42
N LEU A 101 1.04 4.73 5.53
CA LEU A 101 2.21 3.91 5.19
C LEU A 101 2.21 2.53 5.87
N PRO A 102 1.89 2.38 7.17
CA PRO A 102 1.82 1.07 7.80
C PRO A 102 0.82 0.13 7.12
N LEU A 103 -0.29 0.66 6.62
CA LEU A 103 -1.31 -0.10 5.90
C LEU A 103 -0.86 -0.47 4.48
N ILE A 104 -0.16 0.45 3.79
CA ILE A 104 0.46 0.18 2.48
C ILE A 104 1.47 -0.97 2.61
N VAL A 105 2.36 -0.88 3.60
CA VAL A 105 3.38 -1.91 3.87
C VAL A 105 2.72 -3.26 4.19
N TYR A 106 1.67 -3.26 5.01
CA TYR A 106 0.93 -4.46 5.35
C TYR A 106 0.26 -5.10 4.14
N ALA A 107 -0.44 -4.29 3.33
CA ALA A 107 -1.09 -4.75 2.10
C ALA A 107 -0.08 -5.28 1.07
N HIS A 108 1.06 -4.60 0.91
CA HIS A 108 2.13 -5.04 0.01
C HIS A 108 2.74 -6.37 0.46
N LYS A 109 3.01 -6.54 1.75
CA LYS A 109 3.49 -7.82 2.30
C LYS A 109 2.51 -8.96 2.02
N SER A 110 1.21 -8.70 2.15
CA SER A 110 0.17 -9.69 1.82
C SER A 110 0.11 -9.96 0.31
N ALA A 111 0.23 -8.92 -0.54
CA ALA A 111 0.28 -9.08 -1.99
C ALA A 111 1.45 -10.00 -2.41
N MET A 112 2.66 -9.76 -1.88
CA MET A 112 3.82 -10.60 -2.17
C MET A 112 3.63 -12.04 -1.71
N LYS A 113 3.06 -12.25 -0.51
CA LYS A 113 2.73 -13.59 0.01
C LYS A 113 1.81 -14.38 -0.91
N HIS A 114 0.89 -13.71 -1.59
CA HIS A 114 -0.11 -14.31 -2.47
C HIS A 114 0.25 -14.23 -3.97
N ASN A 115 1.45 -13.79 -4.32
CA ASN A 115 1.88 -13.57 -5.71
C ASN A 115 0.90 -12.66 -6.48
N VAL A 116 0.47 -11.57 -5.85
CA VAL A 116 -0.35 -10.51 -6.43
C VAL A 116 0.54 -9.35 -6.82
N ALA A 117 0.29 -8.73 -7.97
CA ALA A 117 1.04 -7.56 -8.42
C ALA A 117 1.01 -6.43 -7.39
N GLY A 118 2.17 -5.80 -7.16
CA GLY A 118 2.39 -4.86 -6.05
C GLY A 118 1.49 -3.64 -6.07
N GLU A 119 1.03 -3.21 -7.25
CA GLU A 119 0.11 -2.09 -7.40
C GLU A 119 -1.21 -2.30 -6.64
N PHE A 120 -1.66 -3.54 -6.48
CA PHE A 120 -2.89 -3.84 -5.75
C PHE A 120 -2.78 -3.54 -4.25
N ALA A 121 -1.57 -3.41 -3.71
CA ALA A 121 -1.43 -2.85 -2.37
C ALA A 121 -1.87 -1.38 -2.30
N LEU A 122 -1.89 -0.65 -3.41
CA LEU A 122 -2.36 0.73 -3.51
C LEU A 122 -3.86 0.86 -3.81
N LEU A 123 -4.54 -0.25 -4.09
CA LEU A 123 -5.97 -0.23 -4.42
C LEU A 123 -6.84 0.43 -3.33
N PRO A 124 -6.58 0.25 -2.01
CA PRO A 124 -7.31 0.97 -0.98
C PRO A 124 -7.22 2.49 -1.07
N TRP A 125 -6.18 3.05 -1.72
CA TRP A 125 -6.11 4.48 -2.03
C TRP A 125 -7.27 4.92 -2.95
N VAL A 126 -7.56 4.12 -3.96
CA VAL A 126 -8.65 4.36 -4.92
C VAL A 126 -10.00 4.16 -4.27
N GLU A 127 -10.16 3.12 -3.48
CA GLU A 127 -11.42 2.68 -2.88
C GLU A 127 -11.89 3.56 -1.72
N SER A 128 -10.99 3.94 -0.83
CA SER A 128 -11.35 4.61 0.42
C SER A 128 -10.31 5.59 0.94
N GLN A 129 -9.16 5.73 0.28
CA GLN A 129 -7.96 6.36 0.85
C GLN A 129 -7.55 5.70 2.17
N TYR A 130 -7.60 4.37 2.22
CA TYR A 130 -7.36 3.51 3.40
C TYR A 130 -8.28 3.78 4.60
N ARG A 131 -9.36 4.53 4.43
CA ARG A 131 -10.31 4.81 5.52
C ARG A 131 -11.14 3.57 5.84
N HIS A 132 -11.40 3.38 7.13
CA HIS A 132 -12.26 2.30 7.62
C HIS A 132 -13.75 2.67 7.48
N VAL A 133 -14.23 2.74 6.22
CA VAL A 133 -15.61 3.14 5.94
C VAL A 133 -16.58 2.10 6.51
N PRO A 134 -17.43 2.47 7.50
CA PRO A 134 -18.38 1.53 8.11
C PRO A 134 -19.44 1.10 7.11
N GLY A 135 -19.70 -0.21 7.06
CA GLY A 135 -20.75 -0.79 6.23
C GLY A 135 -22.13 -0.40 6.71
N LYS A 136 -22.94 0.12 5.78
CA LYS A 136 -24.40 0.20 5.92
C LYS A 136 -25.04 -0.97 5.17
N LYS A 137 -26.35 -1.25 5.43
CA LYS A 137 -27.09 -2.30 4.73
C LYS A 137 -26.89 -2.16 3.20
N ASN A 138 -26.45 -3.22 2.55
CA ASN A 138 -26.17 -3.29 1.10
C ASN A 138 -25.15 -2.27 0.56
N ARG A 139 -24.26 -1.76 1.41
CA ARG A 139 -23.17 -0.86 1.00
C ARG A 139 -21.81 -1.53 1.21
N PRO A 140 -20.80 -1.14 0.42
CA PRO A 140 -19.44 -1.61 0.66
C PRO A 140 -18.90 -1.13 2.01
N ALA A 141 -17.86 -1.80 2.52
CA ALA A 141 -17.26 -1.49 3.80
C ALA A 141 -15.75 -1.77 3.82
N GLY A 142 -15.10 -1.14 4.79
CA GLY A 142 -13.66 -1.27 5.05
C GLY A 142 -12.81 -0.51 4.06
N MET A 143 -11.49 -0.63 4.20
CA MET A 143 -10.55 0.04 3.29
C MET A 143 -10.62 -0.53 1.87
N TRP A 144 -11.00 -1.81 1.72
CA TRP A 144 -11.16 -2.51 0.45
C TRP A 144 -12.53 -2.33 -0.19
N GLN A 145 -13.47 -1.62 0.42
CA GLN A 145 -14.84 -1.40 -0.07
C GLN A 145 -15.55 -2.70 -0.52
N ILE A 146 -15.47 -3.75 0.31
CA ILE A 146 -16.04 -5.06 0.01
C ILE A 146 -17.57 -4.99 0.12
N MET A 147 -18.25 -5.37 -0.96
CA MET A 147 -19.72 -5.51 -0.96
C MET A 147 -20.18 -6.68 -0.06
N PRO A 148 -21.37 -6.61 0.57
CA PRO A 148 -21.88 -7.70 1.42
C PRO A 148 -21.99 -9.04 0.70
N GLN A 149 -22.29 -9.04 -0.60
CA GLN A 149 -22.34 -10.25 -1.42
C GLN A 149 -20.94 -10.86 -1.56
N THR A 150 -19.94 -10.03 -1.91
CA THR A 150 -18.54 -10.45 -2.03
C THR A 150 -18.01 -10.97 -0.69
N ALA A 151 -18.36 -10.30 0.43
CA ALA A 151 -17.97 -10.76 1.76
C ALA A 151 -18.46 -12.21 2.04
N ARG A 152 -19.69 -12.52 1.68
CA ARG A 152 -20.22 -13.90 1.82
C ARG A 152 -19.44 -14.91 0.98
N THR A 153 -19.15 -14.56 -0.26
CA THR A 153 -18.35 -15.43 -1.16
C THR A 153 -16.93 -15.65 -0.62
N LEU A 154 -16.37 -14.64 0.03
CA LEU A 154 -15.04 -14.71 0.66
C LEU A 154 -15.05 -15.37 2.04
N GLY A 155 -16.20 -15.77 2.57
CA GLY A 155 -16.33 -16.33 3.91
C GLY A 155 -16.14 -15.33 5.04
N LEU A 156 -16.21 -14.02 4.74
CA LEU A 156 -16.10 -12.96 5.75
C LEU A 156 -17.44 -12.81 6.49
N ARG A 157 -17.36 -12.80 7.82
CA ARG A 157 -18.52 -12.60 8.69
C ARG A 157 -18.95 -11.14 8.70
N VAL A 158 -20.24 -10.92 8.56
CA VAL A 158 -20.86 -9.60 8.63
C VAL A 158 -21.98 -9.65 9.65
N GLU A 159 -21.67 -9.31 10.89
CA GLU A 159 -22.55 -9.38 12.05
C GLU A 159 -22.83 -7.97 12.60
N LYS A 160 -23.81 -7.87 13.50
CA LYS A 160 -24.23 -6.59 14.11
C LYS A 160 -23.07 -5.90 14.86
N ASN A 161 -22.28 -6.69 15.60
CA ASN A 161 -21.23 -6.17 16.48
C ASN A 161 -19.81 -6.37 15.92
N TYR A 162 -19.66 -7.16 14.86
CA TYR A 162 -18.38 -7.48 14.25
C TYR A 162 -18.53 -7.66 12.74
N ASP A 163 -17.75 -6.91 11.97
CA ASP A 163 -17.81 -6.91 10.51
C ASP A 163 -16.40 -7.12 9.95
N GLU A 164 -16.12 -8.34 9.47
CA GLU A 164 -14.77 -8.71 8.97
C GLU A 164 -14.37 -7.97 7.68
N ARG A 165 -15.26 -7.25 7.03
CA ARG A 165 -14.90 -6.33 5.96
C ARG A 165 -14.11 -5.13 6.47
N LEU A 166 -14.27 -4.81 7.76
CA LEU A 166 -13.52 -3.78 8.48
C LEU A 166 -12.23 -4.35 9.11
N ASP A 167 -12.13 -5.66 9.30
CA ASP A 167 -10.93 -6.31 9.81
C ASP A 167 -9.81 -6.21 8.77
N ILE A 168 -8.81 -5.38 9.06
CA ILE A 168 -7.73 -5.07 8.12
C ILE A 168 -6.99 -6.35 7.71
N ALA A 169 -6.69 -7.21 8.68
CA ALA A 169 -5.92 -8.43 8.41
C ALA A 169 -6.73 -9.43 7.59
N LYS A 170 -7.94 -9.77 8.03
CA LYS A 170 -8.78 -10.76 7.36
C LYS A 170 -9.26 -10.29 5.99
N SER A 171 -9.69 -9.04 5.89
CA SER A 171 -10.14 -8.50 4.60
C SER A 171 -9.00 -8.43 3.60
N THR A 172 -7.77 -8.06 4.02
CA THR A 172 -6.60 -8.03 3.14
C THR A 172 -6.24 -9.43 2.65
N GLU A 173 -6.13 -10.42 3.53
CA GLU A 173 -5.85 -11.80 3.13
C GLU A 173 -6.92 -12.33 2.15
N SER A 174 -8.20 -12.09 2.44
CA SER A 174 -9.29 -12.54 1.57
C SER A 174 -9.29 -11.86 0.20
N VAL A 175 -8.99 -10.57 0.15
CA VAL A 175 -8.90 -9.82 -1.12
C VAL A 175 -7.68 -10.28 -1.93
N MET A 176 -6.51 -10.48 -1.32
CA MET A 176 -5.33 -10.95 -2.04
C MET A 176 -5.53 -12.36 -2.60
N ASN A 177 -6.13 -13.28 -1.84
CA ASN A 177 -6.53 -14.60 -2.35
C ASN A 177 -7.50 -14.49 -3.53
N MET A 178 -8.48 -13.60 -3.45
CA MET A 178 -9.45 -13.38 -4.54
C MET A 178 -8.75 -12.84 -5.80
N MET A 179 -7.86 -11.86 -5.66
CA MET A 179 -7.11 -11.29 -6.79
C MET A 179 -6.19 -12.32 -7.43
N ARG A 180 -5.51 -13.16 -6.63
CA ARG A 180 -4.70 -14.25 -7.16
C ARG A 180 -5.55 -15.21 -7.99
N ARG A 181 -6.70 -15.64 -7.47
CA ARG A 181 -7.65 -16.50 -8.20
C ARG A 181 -8.13 -15.81 -9.48
N TYR A 182 -8.43 -14.50 -9.45
CA TYR A 182 -8.81 -13.78 -10.67
C TYR A 182 -7.70 -13.80 -11.71
N TYR A 183 -6.44 -13.62 -11.27
CA TYR A 183 -5.31 -13.69 -12.19
C TYR A 183 -5.11 -15.10 -12.76
N ASP A 184 -5.26 -16.14 -11.96
CA ASP A 184 -5.17 -17.53 -12.42
C ASP A 184 -6.21 -17.82 -13.51
N ASP A 185 -7.38 -17.21 -13.42
CA ASP A 185 -8.48 -17.36 -14.36
C ASP A 185 -8.37 -16.45 -15.61
N LEU A 186 -7.82 -15.25 -15.45
CA LEU A 186 -7.86 -14.20 -16.48
C LEU A 186 -6.51 -13.96 -17.17
N GLY A 187 -5.39 -14.29 -16.53
CA GLY A 187 -4.03 -14.14 -17.06
C GLY A 187 -3.52 -12.70 -17.18
N ASP A 188 -4.31 -11.70 -16.79
CA ASP A 188 -3.99 -10.28 -16.99
C ASP A 188 -4.36 -9.45 -15.76
N TRP A 189 -3.38 -8.76 -15.17
CA TRP A 189 -3.60 -7.92 -13.99
C TRP A 189 -4.54 -6.73 -14.23
N ARG A 190 -4.62 -6.23 -15.45
CA ARG A 190 -5.60 -5.18 -15.83
C ARG A 190 -7.02 -5.71 -15.74
N LEU A 191 -7.24 -6.96 -16.17
CA LEU A 191 -8.53 -7.63 -16.04
C LEU A 191 -8.88 -7.99 -14.60
N VAL A 192 -7.88 -8.23 -13.74
CA VAL A 192 -8.10 -8.42 -12.30
C VAL A 192 -8.73 -7.18 -11.68
N ASP A 193 -8.24 -5.98 -11.98
CA ASP A 193 -8.85 -4.72 -11.52
C ASP A 193 -10.27 -4.54 -12.07
N VAL A 194 -10.47 -4.82 -13.37
CA VAL A 194 -11.80 -4.78 -13.99
C VAL A 194 -12.77 -5.76 -13.31
N ALA A 195 -12.32 -6.98 -12.98
CA ALA A 195 -13.12 -7.97 -12.27
C ALA A 195 -13.46 -7.53 -10.85
N TYR A 196 -12.51 -6.89 -10.17
CA TYR A 196 -12.71 -6.35 -8.83
C TYR A 196 -13.81 -5.29 -8.81
N ASN A 197 -13.72 -4.30 -9.71
CA ASN A 197 -14.65 -3.18 -9.76
C ASN A 197 -16.02 -3.55 -10.35
N ALA A 198 -16.04 -4.27 -11.48
CA ALA A 198 -17.28 -4.55 -12.24
C ALA A 198 -17.92 -5.90 -11.91
N GLY A 199 -17.21 -6.76 -11.21
CA GLY A 199 -17.61 -8.14 -10.92
C GLY A 199 -17.13 -9.15 -11.97
N GLU A 200 -16.56 -10.23 -11.48
CA GLU A 200 -15.94 -11.31 -12.24
C GLU A 200 -16.87 -11.92 -13.29
N PHE A 201 -18.09 -12.28 -12.90
CA PHE A 201 -19.04 -12.98 -13.80
C PHE A 201 -19.45 -12.12 -15.01
N GLY A 202 -19.65 -10.81 -14.77
CA GLY A 202 -19.98 -9.87 -15.84
C GLY A 202 -18.83 -9.68 -16.81
N LEU A 203 -17.59 -9.68 -16.32
CA LEU A 203 -16.41 -9.62 -17.15
C LEU A 203 -16.23 -10.92 -17.97
N LYS A 204 -16.25 -12.10 -17.34
CA LYS A 204 -16.10 -13.39 -18.03
C LYS A 204 -17.09 -13.52 -19.18
N LYS A 205 -18.37 -13.20 -18.95
CA LYS A 205 -19.39 -13.22 -20.03
C LYS A 205 -19.03 -12.30 -21.21
N LYS A 206 -18.35 -11.18 -20.96
CA LYS A 206 -17.91 -10.28 -22.04
C LYS A 206 -16.70 -10.85 -22.79
N LEU A 207 -15.73 -11.44 -22.04
CA LEU A 207 -14.58 -12.08 -22.64
C LEU A 207 -14.98 -13.29 -23.50
N ASP A 208 -15.95 -14.09 -23.04
CA ASP A 208 -16.51 -15.20 -23.83
C ASP A 208 -17.14 -14.72 -25.14
N LYS A 209 -17.76 -13.53 -25.13
CA LYS A 209 -18.45 -12.99 -26.30
C LYS A 209 -17.50 -12.23 -27.26
N HIS A 210 -16.51 -11.51 -26.73
CA HIS A 210 -15.72 -10.55 -27.49
C HIS A 210 -14.24 -10.93 -27.60
N GLY A 211 -13.78 -11.98 -26.91
CA GLY A 211 -12.38 -12.32 -26.73
C GLY A 211 -11.71 -11.56 -25.58
N GLY A 212 -10.51 -11.99 -25.24
CA GLY A 212 -9.61 -11.28 -24.31
C GLY A 212 -9.00 -10.02 -24.94
N PRO A 213 -8.22 -9.25 -24.18
CA PRO A 213 -7.49 -8.12 -24.73
C PRO A 213 -6.50 -8.57 -25.79
N THR A 214 -6.37 -7.77 -26.86
CA THR A 214 -5.43 -8.04 -27.97
C THR A 214 -4.12 -7.27 -27.82
N ASN A 215 -4.07 -6.34 -26.86
CA ASN A 215 -2.89 -5.55 -26.52
C ASN A 215 -2.27 -6.03 -25.19
N ASP A 216 -0.93 -6.00 -25.11
CA ASP A 216 -0.19 -6.38 -23.91
C ASP A 216 0.09 -5.19 -22.99
N ASP A 217 0.04 -3.97 -23.51
CA ASP A 217 0.28 -2.72 -22.81
C ASP A 217 -0.93 -1.77 -22.89
N GLY A 218 -0.90 -0.73 -22.09
CA GLY A 218 -1.99 0.24 -22.07
C GLY A 218 -3.26 -0.25 -21.38
N MET A 219 -4.37 0.40 -21.72
CA MET A 219 -5.69 -0.03 -21.25
C MET A 219 -6.16 -1.26 -22.04
N PRO A 220 -6.76 -2.27 -21.37
CA PRO A 220 -7.25 -3.44 -22.09
C PRO A 220 -8.38 -3.05 -23.04
N ASP A 221 -8.30 -3.51 -24.29
CA ASP A 221 -9.25 -3.24 -25.36
C ASP A 221 -10.52 -4.11 -25.28
N VAL A 222 -11.05 -4.28 -24.07
CA VAL A 222 -12.28 -5.03 -23.80
C VAL A 222 -13.45 -4.09 -23.46
N PRO A 223 -14.68 -4.44 -23.83
CA PRO A 223 -15.85 -3.59 -23.51
C PRO A 223 -16.05 -3.43 -22.00
N MET A 224 -15.94 -2.21 -21.49
CA MET A 224 -16.18 -1.89 -20.09
C MET A 224 -16.91 -0.55 -19.92
N LYS A 225 -17.53 -0.35 -18.75
CA LYS A 225 -18.15 0.94 -18.40
C LYS A 225 -17.06 1.98 -18.13
N ALA A 226 -17.37 3.25 -18.40
CA ALA A 226 -16.45 4.36 -18.13
C ALA A 226 -15.96 4.40 -16.67
N VAL A 227 -16.84 4.15 -15.70
CA VAL A 227 -16.49 4.11 -14.28
C VAL A 227 -15.48 2.99 -13.97
N THR A 228 -15.57 1.85 -14.64
CA THR A 228 -14.62 0.74 -14.47
C THR A 228 -13.28 1.04 -15.14
N LYS A 229 -13.31 1.68 -16.32
CA LYS A 229 -12.09 2.19 -16.95
C LYS A 229 -11.37 3.20 -16.04
N GLU A 230 -12.11 4.15 -15.51
CA GLU A 230 -11.59 5.17 -14.60
C GLU A 230 -10.99 4.56 -13.32
N HIS A 231 -11.57 3.47 -12.82
CA HIS A 231 -11.04 2.76 -11.65
C HIS A 231 -9.62 2.22 -11.91
N LEU A 232 -9.41 1.50 -13.00
CA LEU A 232 -8.09 1.02 -13.41
C LEU A 232 -7.11 2.18 -13.65
N VAL A 233 -7.55 3.23 -14.35
CA VAL A 233 -6.74 4.45 -14.56
C VAL A 233 -6.29 5.05 -13.24
N LYS A 234 -7.14 5.12 -12.23
CA LYS A 234 -6.82 5.64 -10.89
C LYS A 234 -5.79 4.78 -10.17
N LEU A 235 -5.91 3.44 -10.26
CA LEU A 235 -4.92 2.52 -9.70
C LEU A 235 -3.56 2.70 -10.38
N MET A 236 -3.53 2.75 -11.70
CA MET A 236 -2.31 3.02 -12.46
C MET A 236 -1.73 4.40 -12.15
N ALA A 237 -2.57 5.40 -11.89
CA ALA A 237 -2.13 6.75 -11.56
C ALA A 237 -1.42 6.84 -10.21
N ILE A 238 -1.94 6.20 -9.17
CA ILE A 238 -1.22 6.18 -7.88
C ILE A 238 0.05 5.33 -7.97
N ALA A 239 0.04 4.23 -8.71
CA ALA A 239 1.24 3.45 -9.01
C ALA A 239 2.28 4.27 -9.79
N CYS A 240 1.83 5.10 -10.75
CA CYS A 240 2.69 6.02 -11.50
C CYS A 240 3.40 7.04 -10.57
N VAL A 241 2.69 7.61 -9.60
CA VAL A 241 3.33 8.51 -8.60
C VAL A 241 4.37 7.75 -7.78
N VAL A 242 4.11 6.50 -7.39
CA VAL A 242 5.08 5.67 -6.67
C VAL A 242 6.28 5.28 -7.54
N ARG A 243 6.09 5.06 -8.85
CA ARG A 243 7.18 4.76 -9.81
C ARG A 243 8.19 5.91 -9.91
N ASP A 244 7.68 7.12 -10.06
CA ASP A 244 8.48 8.33 -10.27
C ASP A 244 7.91 9.51 -9.47
N PRO A 245 8.14 9.56 -8.16
CA PRO A 245 7.61 10.63 -7.31
C PRO A 245 8.19 12.01 -7.66
N ALA A 246 9.44 12.06 -8.15
CA ALA A 246 10.09 13.30 -8.52
C ALA A 246 9.36 13.99 -9.70
N ARG A 247 8.82 13.23 -10.64
CA ARG A 247 8.00 13.74 -11.76
C ARG A 247 6.79 14.54 -11.29
N PHE A 248 6.30 14.28 -10.10
CA PHE A 248 5.13 14.91 -9.49
C PHE A 248 5.47 15.86 -8.35
N ASN A 249 6.76 16.18 -8.19
CA ASN A 249 7.27 17.04 -7.13
C ASN A 249 6.82 16.59 -5.72
N VAL A 250 6.88 15.29 -5.45
CA VAL A 250 6.58 14.68 -4.16
C VAL A 250 7.71 13.77 -3.71
N SER A 251 7.82 13.58 -2.39
CA SER A 251 8.73 12.64 -1.75
C SER A 251 7.94 11.55 -1.04
N LEU A 252 8.39 10.30 -1.14
CA LEU A 252 7.77 9.21 -0.42
C LEU A 252 8.42 9.04 0.95
N PRO A 253 7.62 8.86 2.03
CA PRO A 253 8.16 8.74 3.38
C PRO A 253 9.00 7.47 3.53
N LYS A 254 10.05 7.54 4.34
CA LYS A 254 10.84 6.34 4.69
C LYS A 254 9.99 5.41 5.54
N ARG A 255 10.13 4.09 5.29
CA ARG A 255 9.48 3.08 6.11
C ARG A 255 10.08 3.08 7.51
N ASP A 256 9.22 3.18 8.51
CA ASP A 256 9.56 2.89 9.90
C ASP A 256 9.23 1.42 10.20
N THR A 257 10.24 0.63 10.54
CA THR A 257 10.10 -0.79 10.84
C THR A 257 9.37 -1.05 12.16
N GLU A 258 9.45 -0.10 13.10
CA GLU A 258 8.78 -0.21 14.41
C GLU A 258 7.26 -0.02 14.30
N ASN A 259 6.82 0.67 13.27
CA ASN A 259 5.40 0.84 12.96
C ASN A 259 4.83 -0.24 12.01
N ALA A 260 5.64 -1.27 11.68
CA ALA A 260 5.16 -2.40 10.87
C ALA A 260 4.03 -3.14 11.60
N LEU A 261 2.91 -3.33 10.91
CA LEU A 261 1.74 -4.00 11.48
C LEU A 261 1.97 -5.51 11.57
N GLN A 262 1.58 -6.09 12.71
CA GLN A 262 1.66 -7.52 13.01
C GLN A 262 0.32 -8.04 13.52
N VAL A 263 -0.04 -9.24 13.08
CA VAL A 263 -1.18 -9.97 13.64
C VAL A 263 -0.73 -10.69 14.91
N VAL A 264 -1.43 -10.45 15.99
CA VAL A 264 -1.20 -11.10 17.28
C VAL A 264 -2.39 -12.01 17.62
N GLN A 265 -2.11 -13.24 18.01
CA GLN A 265 -3.13 -14.17 18.49
C GLN A 265 -3.53 -13.81 19.93
N VAL A 266 -4.83 -13.85 20.20
CA VAL A 266 -5.38 -13.62 21.53
C VAL A 266 -5.64 -14.97 22.18
N SER A 267 -4.82 -15.33 23.15
CA SER A 267 -4.88 -16.64 23.80
C SER A 267 -6.14 -16.85 24.63
N ASN A 268 -6.63 -15.78 25.27
CA ASN A 268 -7.83 -15.81 26.09
C ASN A 268 -8.79 -14.67 25.70
N PRO A 269 -10.09 -14.92 25.63
CA PRO A 269 -11.07 -13.86 25.38
C PRO A 269 -10.94 -12.73 26.39
N GLN A 270 -10.83 -11.49 25.89
CA GLN A 270 -10.65 -10.31 26.75
C GLN A 270 -11.39 -9.10 26.17
N SER A 271 -11.61 -8.08 27.00
CA SER A 271 -12.18 -6.83 26.53
C SER A 271 -11.19 -6.01 25.70
N LEU A 272 -11.67 -5.16 24.81
CA LEU A 272 -10.82 -4.21 24.08
C LEU A 272 -10.01 -3.32 25.06
N THR A 273 -10.59 -2.96 26.21
CA THR A 273 -9.91 -2.17 27.23
C THR A 273 -8.70 -2.91 27.81
N GLN A 274 -8.85 -4.20 28.07
CA GLN A 274 -7.72 -5.02 28.54
C GLN A 274 -6.65 -5.16 27.45
N ALA A 275 -7.07 -5.38 26.19
CA ALA A 275 -6.14 -5.44 25.06
C ALA A 275 -5.37 -4.14 24.85
N ALA A 276 -6.04 -2.98 24.97
CA ALA A 276 -5.40 -1.67 24.92
C ALA A 276 -4.37 -1.49 26.02
N LYS A 277 -4.74 -1.80 27.28
CA LYS A 277 -3.81 -1.72 28.42
C LYS A 277 -2.59 -2.64 28.23
N GLN A 278 -2.80 -3.87 27.75
CA GLN A 278 -1.75 -4.85 27.55
C GLN A 278 -0.79 -4.45 26.40
N SER A 279 -1.31 -3.85 25.33
CA SER A 279 -0.52 -3.40 24.17
C SER A 279 0.11 -2.02 24.36
N GLY A 280 -0.21 -1.29 25.44
CA GLY A 280 0.24 0.09 25.66
C GLY A 280 -0.40 1.13 24.73
N LEU A 281 -1.40 0.74 23.93
CA LEU A 281 -2.11 1.64 23.03
C LEU A 281 -3.27 2.35 23.75
N SER A 282 -3.62 3.54 23.26
CA SER A 282 -4.92 4.13 23.59
C SER A 282 -6.06 3.29 22.99
N MET A 283 -7.27 3.43 23.53
CA MET A 283 -8.44 2.77 22.95
C MET A 283 -8.72 3.21 21.52
N ASP A 284 -8.44 4.45 21.18
CA ASP A 284 -8.67 4.99 19.85
C ASP A 284 -7.64 4.42 18.86
N ASP A 285 -6.35 4.39 19.22
CA ASP A 285 -5.31 3.76 18.39
C ASP A 285 -5.57 2.25 18.19
N LEU A 286 -5.96 1.53 19.27
CA LEU A 286 -6.29 0.11 19.14
C LEU A 286 -7.44 -0.12 18.16
N ARG A 287 -8.46 0.73 18.19
CA ARG A 287 -9.62 0.64 17.29
C ARG A 287 -9.29 1.05 15.86
N ASP A 288 -8.38 1.97 15.66
CA ASP A 288 -7.91 2.37 14.33
C ASP A 288 -7.26 1.19 13.59
N PHE A 289 -6.56 0.31 14.32
CA PHE A 289 -6.01 -0.92 13.72
C PHE A 289 -7.01 -2.08 13.71
N ASN A 290 -8.07 -2.02 14.54
CA ASN A 290 -9.03 -3.10 14.71
C ASN A 290 -10.49 -2.60 14.57
N PRO A 291 -10.83 -1.91 13.46
CA PRO A 291 -12.13 -1.26 13.29
C PRO A 291 -13.31 -2.24 13.12
N ALA A 292 -13.02 -3.54 13.01
CA ALA A 292 -14.05 -4.58 13.00
C ALA A 292 -14.83 -4.66 14.31
N TYR A 293 -14.22 -4.30 15.43
CA TYR A 293 -14.88 -4.26 16.73
C TYR A 293 -15.71 -2.98 16.89
N ARG A 294 -16.99 -3.06 16.57
CA ARG A 294 -17.90 -1.91 16.52
C ARG A 294 -18.27 -1.32 17.87
N THR A 295 -18.09 -2.05 18.95
CA THR A 295 -18.43 -1.63 20.30
C THR A 295 -17.24 -1.79 21.26
N THR A 296 -17.12 -0.89 22.25
CA THR A 296 -16.11 -0.99 23.31
C THR A 296 -16.37 -2.16 24.27
N LYS A 297 -17.62 -2.65 24.30
CA LYS A 297 -18.03 -3.83 25.08
C LYS A 297 -17.74 -5.16 24.37
N GLY A 298 -17.17 -5.11 23.15
CA GLY A 298 -16.82 -6.32 22.40
C GLY A 298 -15.72 -7.11 23.08
N THR A 299 -15.84 -8.43 22.99
CA THR A 299 -14.79 -9.37 23.44
C THR A 299 -13.89 -9.71 22.26
N VAL A 300 -12.60 -9.52 22.41
CA VAL A 300 -11.60 -9.98 21.45
C VAL A 300 -11.36 -11.46 21.69
N THR A 301 -11.61 -12.28 20.68
CA THR A 301 -11.57 -13.75 20.83
C THR A 301 -10.58 -14.43 19.88
N SER A 302 -9.97 -13.70 18.93
CA SER A 302 -9.14 -14.33 17.91
C SER A 302 -7.82 -13.60 17.68
N THR A 303 -7.84 -12.47 17.00
CA THR A 303 -6.64 -11.76 16.57
C THR A 303 -6.78 -10.26 16.77
N LEU A 304 -5.64 -9.61 16.96
CA LEU A 304 -5.48 -8.16 16.90
C LEU A 304 -4.41 -7.82 15.87
N LEU A 305 -4.60 -6.73 15.15
CA LEU A 305 -3.56 -6.11 14.33
C LEU A 305 -2.97 -4.97 15.14
N LEU A 306 -1.66 -4.98 15.34
CA LEU A 306 -0.95 -4.04 16.20
C LEU A 306 0.34 -3.56 15.50
N PRO A 307 0.82 -2.34 15.74
CA PRO A 307 2.18 -1.95 15.44
C PRO A 307 3.17 -2.88 16.16
N LYS A 308 4.35 -3.12 15.59
CA LYS A 308 5.34 -4.07 16.11
C LYS A 308 5.65 -3.82 17.60
N SER A 309 5.92 -2.59 17.99
CA SER A 309 6.22 -2.25 19.38
C SER A 309 5.07 -2.62 20.34
N ALA A 310 3.84 -2.33 19.95
CA ALA A 310 2.65 -2.70 20.73
C ALA A 310 2.39 -4.23 20.72
N ALA A 311 2.69 -4.89 19.61
CA ALA A 311 2.59 -6.35 19.50
C ALA A 311 3.61 -7.06 20.40
N ASP A 312 4.82 -6.55 20.46
CA ASP A 312 5.88 -7.09 21.32
C ASP A 312 5.52 -6.88 22.79
N GLN A 313 5.04 -5.70 23.17
CA GLN A 313 4.54 -5.43 24.53
C GLN A 313 3.35 -6.34 24.88
N TYR A 314 2.41 -6.52 23.95
CA TYR A 314 1.25 -7.41 24.16
C TYR A 314 1.65 -8.84 24.44
N LYS A 315 2.67 -9.39 23.75
CA LYS A 315 3.19 -10.75 23.94
C LYS A 315 3.88 -10.95 25.29
N LEU A 316 4.52 -9.90 25.83
CA LEU A 316 5.17 -9.94 27.15
C LEU A 316 4.16 -10.05 28.31
N GLY A 317 2.88 -9.80 28.05
CA GLY A 317 1.83 -9.79 29.06
C GLY A 317 1.74 -8.48 29.85
N PRO A 318 0.79 -8.38 30.76
CA PRO A 318 0.64 -7.16 31.57
C PRO A 318 1.91 -6.97 32.41
N VAL A 319 2.57 -5.83 32.23
CA VAL A 319 3.61 -5.38 33.17
C VAL A 319 2.92 -5.26 34.52
N ALA A 320 3.30 -6.10 35.51
CA ALA A 320 2.80 -5.96 36.85
C ALA A 320 3.14 -4.55 37.32
N SER A 321 2.10 -3.71 37.44
CA SER A 321 2.29 -2.36 37.99
C SER A 321 2.66 -2.54 39.47
N VAL A 322 3.84 -2.09 39.85
CA VAL A 322 4.30 -2.00 41.24
C VAL A 322 3.50 -0.91 42.00
N ALA A 323 2.27 -0.65 41.62
CA ALA A 323 1.42 0.39 42.15
C ALA A 323 0.00 -0.11 42.52
N ASP A 324 -0.07 -1.29 43.17
CA ASP A 324 -1.33 -1.73 43.79
C ASP A 324 -1.08 -2.26 45.21
N ALA A 325 -0.29 -1.52 45.98
CA ALA A 325 -0.19 -1.68 47.41
C ALA A 325 -0.13 -0.27 48.04
N THR A 326 -1.22 0.45 48.00
CA THR A 326 -1.66 1.41 49.06
C THR A 326 -2.88 2.19 48.55
N ASP A 327 -3.84 2.22 49.43
CA ASP A 327 -4.92 3.20 49.64
C ASP A 327 -6.29 2.86 49.06
N ALA A 328 -6.97 2.14 49.92
CA ALA A 328 -8.38 2.36 50.18
C ALA A 328 -8.52 3.60 51.08
N VAL A 329 -8.96 4.76 50.55
CA VAL A 329 -9.67 5.78 51.34
C VAL A 329 -10.46 6.72 50.39
N ALA A 330 -11.80 6.69 50.61
CA ALA A 330 -12.83 7.75 50.59
C ALA A 330 -12.90 8.80 49.47
N ASP A 331 -14.06 8.75 48.83
CA ASP A 331 -14.99 9.87 48.49
C ASP A 331 -14.49 11.31 48.71
N GLU A 332 -14.45 12.06 47.61
CA GLU A 332 -15.01 13.42 47.62
C GLU A 332 -15.17 13.95 46.17
N LYS A 333 -16.34 14.45 45.90
CA LYS A 333 -16.80 15.08 44.68
C LYS A 333 -16.42 16.57 44.73
N PRO A 334 -15.90 17.16 43.70
CA PRO A 334 -16.09 18.59 43.50
C PRO A 334 -16.74 18.97 42.18
N ALA A 335 -17.45 20.04 42.33
CA ALA A 335 -18.40 20.68 41.47
C ALA A 335 -17.85 21.27 40.16
N VAL A 336 -18.79 21.41 39.25
CA VAL A 336 -18.77 22.11 37.97
C VAL A 336 -18.33 23.57 38.09
N ALA A 337 -17.36 23.99 37.27
CA ALA A 337 -17.16 25.40 36.95
C ALA A 337 -17.09 25.61 35.44
N LYS A 338 -17.85 26.62 35.01
CA LYS A 338 -18.16 26.99 33.62
C LYS A 338 -16.96 27.58 32.87
N ALA A 339 -16.93 27.28 31.60
CA ALA A 339 -16.03 27.86 30.61
C ALA A 339 -16.26 29.33 30.36
N THR A 340 -15.20 30.10 30.22
CA THR A 340 -15.20 31.40 29.55
C THR A 340 -14.34 31.41 28.31
N LYS A 341 -14.92 31.93 27.22
CA LYS A 341 -14.33 32.14 25.90
C LYS A 341 -13.21 33.19 25.98
N ALA A 342 -12.10 32.95 25.33
CA ALA A 342 -11.16 34.02 24.99
C ALA A 342 -10.70 33.91 23.51
N LYS A 343 -10.59 35.11 22.95
CA LYS A 343 -10.51 35.55 21.57
C LYS A 343 -9.20 35.18 20.85
N LYS A 344 -9.34 35.14 19.51
CA LYS A 344 -8.27 35.22 18.49
C LYS A 344 -7.33 36.41 18.72
N SER A 345 -6.05 36.22 18.43
CA SER A 345 -5.21 37.26 17.84
C SER A 345 -4.07 36.66 17.00
N SER A 346 -3.77 37.39 15.99
CA SER A 346 -3.08 37.25 14.74
C SER A 346 -1.56 37.18 14.80
N LYS A 347 -1.00 36.48 13.78
CA LYS A 347 0.16 36.74 12.92
C LYS A 347 1.33 37.58 13.47
N LYS A 348 2.52 36.98 13.46
CA LYS A 348 3.70 37.64 12.86
C LYS A 348 4.74 36.55 12.44
N ALA A 349 5.17 36.66 11.19
CA ALA A 349 6.29 35.89 10.65
C ALA A 349 7.61 36.52 11.12
N ALA A 350 8.59 35.70 11.42
CA ALA A 350 10.01 36.09 11.43
C ALA A 350 10.91 34.90 11.22
N ALA A 351 11.81 35.08 10.36
CA ALA A 351 13.03 34.49 9.84
C ALA A 351 13.71 33.33 10.60
N ALA A 352 14.31 32.49 9.78
CA ALA A 352 15.11 31.31 10.06
C ALA A 352 16.28 31.55 11.03
N ASN A 353 16.41 30.62 11.97
CA ASN A 353 17.68 30.33 12.65
C ASN A 353 17.88 28.81 12.65
N ASP A 354 19.07 28.38 12.31
CA ASP A 354 19.51 27.06 11.92
C ASP A 354 19.94 26.20 13.13
N ALA A 355 19.02 25.99 14.08
CA ALA A 355 19.18 25.05 15.19
C ALA A 355 17.92 24.16 15.26
N PRO A 356 18.04 22.88 15.66
CA PRO A 356 16.88 22.04 15.81
C PRO A 356 15.90 22.68 16.80
N GLN A 357 14.73 23.10 16.30
CA GLN A 357 13.73 23.72 17.16
C GLN A 357 13.10 22.65 18.06
N ILE A 358 13.32 22.78 19.34
CA ILE A 358 12.59 22.00 20.35
C ILE A 358 11.20 22.61 20.47
N VAL A 359 10.18 21.82 20.13
CA VAL A 359 8.77 22.17 20.34
C VAL A 359 8.25 21.39 21.53
N PHE A 360 7.54 22.04 22.43
CA PHE A 360 6.88 21.37 23.55
C PHE A 360 5.44 21.04 23.18
N TYR A 361 5.09 19.77 23.27
CA TYR A 361 3.76 19.24 22.98
C TYR A 361 3.06 18.78 24.25
N LYS A 362 1.85 19.25 24.50
CA LYS A 362 1.03 18.81 25.62
C LYS A 362 0.11 17.68 25.18
N VAL A 363 0.25 16.51 25.78
CA VAL A 363 -0.55 15.33 25.52
C VAL A 363 -2.02 15.61 25.82
N ASN A 364 -2.90 15.38 24.85
CA ASN A 364 -4.34 15.49 25.02
C ASN A 364 -4.94 14.20 25.59
N SER A 365 -6.18 14.28 26.08
CA SER A 365 -6.90 13.09 26.53
C SER A 365 -7.11 12.10 25.37
N GLY A 366 -6.78 10.83 25.58
CA GLY A 366 -6.91 9.77 24.57
C GLY A 366 -5.72 9.63 23.63
N GLU A 367 -4.69 10.49 23.72
CA GLU A 367 -3.49 10.33 22.91
C GLU A 367 -2.50 9.34 23.54
N SER A 368 -1.85 8.55 22.70
CA SER A 368 -0.72 7.69 23.04
C SER A 368 0.59 8.26 22.48
N LEU A 369 1.71 7.78 23.01
CA LEU A 369 3.03 8.14 22.48
C LEU A 369 3.14 7.81 21.00
N TRP A 370 2.49 6.71 20.57
CA TRP A 370 2.43 6.29 19.19
C TRP A 370 1.66 7.28 18.29
N SER A 371 0.47 7.73 18.71
CA SER A 371 -0.32 8.70 17.93
C SER A 371 0.38 10.05 17.81
N ILE A 372 1.10 10.47 18.86
CA ILE A 372 1.91 11.69 18.87
C ILE A 372 3.12 11.54 17.94
N ALA A 373 3.86 10.43 18.04
CA ALA A 373 5.00 10.12 17.17
C ALA A 373 4.60 10.17 15.69
N ARG A 374 3.50 9.49 15.34
CA ARG A 374 2.95 9.49 13.99
C ARG A 374 2.58 10.89 13.49
N ARG A 375 1.87 11.67 14.29
CA ARG A 375 1.46 13.05 13.95
C ARG A 375 2.65 13.97 13.69
N HIS A 376 3.71 13.79 14.44
CA HIS A 376 4.91 14.63 14.37
C HIS A 376 6.05 14.01 13.53
N GLN A 377 5.77 12.88 12.83
CA GLN A 377 6.71 12.22 11.90
C GLN A 377 8.03 11.82 12.58
N VAL A 378 7.96 11.39 13.84
CA VAL A 378 9.08 10.90 14.63
C VAL A 378 8.82 9.47 15.09
N SER A 379 9.86 8.72 15.44
CA SER A 379 9.66 7.39 16.01
C SER A 379 9.25 7.47 17.49
N VAL A 380 8.55 6.44 17.96
CA VAL A 380 8.23 6.32 19.39
C VAL A 380 9.48 6.31 20.25
N GLU A 381 10.55 5.65 19.77
CA GLU A 381 11.86 5.60 20.44
C GLU A 381 12.53 6.95 20.51
N GLN A 382 12.45 7.77 19.45
CA GLN A 382 12.94 9.14 19.48
C GLN A 382 12.20 9.97 20.53
N LEU A 383 10.86 9.85 20.58
CA LEU A 383 10.07 10.54 21.61
C LEU A 383 10.43 10.07 23.02
N MET A 384 10.62 8.77 23.21
CA MET A 384 11.05 8.22 24.50
C MET A 384 12.43 8.75 24.90
N THR A 385 13.40 8.71 23.98
CA THR A 385 14.76 9.19 24.21
C THR A 385 14.79 10.69 24.53
N TRP A 386 14.06 11.52 23.79
CA TRP A 386 14.04 12.96 24.01
C TRP A 386 13.38 13.38 25.34
N ASN A 387 12.56 12.48 25.91
CA ASN A 387 11.77 12.74 27.11
C ASN A 387 12.12 11.83 28.29
N ASP A 388 13.21 11.06 28.19
CA ASP A 388 13.69 10.13 29.22
C ASP A 388 12.59 9.15 29.70
N LEU A 389 11.71 8.72 28.78
CA LEU A 389 10.59 7.85 29.12
C LEU A 389 11.04 6.39 29.18
N GLN A 390 10.74 5.73 30.29
CA GLN A 390 11.03 4.30 30.48
C GLN A 390 9.91 3.40 29.95
N THR A 391 8.73 3.94 29.69
CA THR A 391 7.57 3.24 29.15
C THR A 391 6.89 4.06 28.07
N GLN A 392 6.15 3.39 27.19
CA GLN A 392 5.38 4.05 26.12
C GLN A 392 4.09 4.73 26.62
N THR A 393 3.82 4.67 27.94
CA THR A 393 2.61 5.24 28.52
C THR A 393 2.80 6.73 28.80
N VAL A 394 1.91 7.55 28.27
CA VAL A 394 1.85 8.99 28.56
C VAL A 394 0.52 9.36 29.21
N LYS A 395 0.52 10.44 30.02
CA LYS A 395 -0.67 10.90 30.72
C LYS A 395 -1.24 12.17 30.04
N PRO A 396 -2.57 12.34 29.99
CA PRO A 396 -3.15 13.60 29.57
C PRO A 396 -2.56 14.76 30.36
N GLY A 397 -2.18 15.83 29.65
CA GLY A 397 -1.53 16.99 30.25
C GLY A 397 -0.01 16.91 30.39
N GLN A 398 0.60 15.75 30.19
CA GLN A 398 2.05 15.57 30.12
C GLN A 398 2.63 16.42 29.00
N VAL A 399 3.78 17.05 29.23
CA VAL A 399 4.47 17.86 28.22
C VAL A 399 5.64 17.04 27.68
N LEU A 400 5.66 16.84 26.38
CA LEU A 400 6.72 16.13 25.66
C LEU A 400 7.57 17.11 24.85
N LYS A 401 8.88 16.89 24.84
CA LYS A 401 9.81 17.55 23.91
C LYS A 401 9.73 16.87 22.54
N LEU A 402 9.52 17.66 21.52
CA LEU A 402 9.58 17.24 20.11
C LEU A 402 10.73 17.99 19.46
N THR A 403 11.60 17.28 18.78
CA THR A 403 12.64 17.88 17.94
C THR A 403 12.14 17.81 16.51
N ALA A 404 11.89 18.95 15.87
CA ALA A 404 11.51 18.96 14.47
C ALA A 404 12.67 18.39 13.63
N SER A 405 12.50 17.20 13.05
CA SER A 405 13.37 16.72 12.00
C SER A 405 13.00 17.44 10.70
N ARG A 406 13.99 17.99 10.05
CA ARG A 406 13.86 18.50 8.66
C ARG A 406 13.74 17.39 7.66
#